data_65fc46dc7715c674740cd66681aaa233
#
_entry.id   65fc46dc7715c674740cd66681aaa233
#
_cell.length_a   1.000
_cell.length_b   1.000
_cell.length_c   1.000
_cell.angle_alpha   90.00
_cell.angle_beta   90.00
_cell.angle_gamma   90.00
#
_symmetry.space_group_name_H-M   'P 1'
#
loop_
_entity.id
_entity.type
_entity.pdbx_description
1 polymer ?
#
loop_
_entity_poly.entity_id
_entity_poly.type
_entity_poly.pdbx_seq_one_letter_code
_entity_poly.pdbx_strand_id
1 'polypeptide(L)'
;MTHYRRFYELIIVLLLAILTTLVFWLTDWDYRLASIFYHPEKIGDVWPLQHHWFLKILFDYAFPFIVAVGVSALSIFLLSHVHDHSRPYRRQALYVLLVIALGPGLVVNLIFKDHWGRPRPVHIQEFGGEYQYIPPVKIGHTLDKSFVCGHCSVGYAFFAVYFLAKNHKLIYLALTLGLAWTMGFTRMTAGGHFVSDILWSGYLVFLVAYALYYGWYARIKPSSLE
;
A
#
# COMPACT_ATOMS: atom_id res chain seq x y z
N MET A 1 -6.75 5.95 -26.03
CA MET A 1 -6.71 6.73 -24.77
C MET A 1 -5.52 7.65 -24.81
N THR A 2 -5.76 8.93 -24.70
CA THR A 2 -4.84 10.00 -25.06
C THR A 2 -3.57 10.02 -24.19
N HIS A 3 -2.45 10.35 -24.83
CA HIS A 3 -1.11 10.55 -24.24
C HIS A 3 -1.15 11.48 -23.00
N TYR A 4 -2.11 12.41 -22.95
CA TYR A 4 -2.33 13.34 -21.85
C TYR A 4 -2.77 12.67 -20.55
N ARG A 5 -3.67 11.67 -20.57
CA ARG A 5 -4.22 11.06 -19.35
C ARG A 5 -3.15 10.44 -18.45
N ARG A 6 -2.14 9.77 -19.02
CA ARG A 6 -1.03 9.18 -18.26
C ARG A 6 -0.25 10.23 -17.45
N PHE A 7 0.01 11.40 -18.06
CA PHE A 7 0.73 12.46 -17.37
C PHE A 7 -0.07 13.06 -16.23
N TYR A 8 -1.39 13.23 -16.39
CA TYR A 8 -2.24 13.74 -15.32
C TYR A 8 -2.28 12.79 -14.12
N GLU A 9 -2.42 11.47 -14.32
CA GLU A 9 -2.40 10.48 -13.24
C GLU A 9 -1.09 10.57 -12.44
N LEU A 10 0.06 10.65 -13.11
CA LEU A 10 1.37 10.78 -12.46
C LEU A 10 1.52 12.12 -11.73
N ILE A 11 1.19 13.23 -12.40
CA ILE A 11 1.29 14.57 -11.80
C ILE A 11 0.42 14.68 -10.55
N ILE A 12 -0.83 14.20 -10.61
CA ILE A 12 -1.73 14.23 -9.46
C ILE A 12 -1.14 13.46 -8.27
N VAL A 13 -0.63 12.25 -8.49
CA VAL A 13 -0.06 11.45 -7.41
C VAL A 13 1.19 12.10 -6.83
N LEU A 14 2.07 12.66 -7.65
CA LEU A 14 3.26 13.36 -7.18
C LEU A 14 2.90 14.64 -6.41
N LEU A 15 1.94 15.42 -6.89
CA LEU A 15 1.45 16.61 -6.18
C LEU A 15 0.80 16.25 -4.84
N LEU A 16 -0.01 15.18 -4.79
CA LEU A 16 -0.59 14.68 -3.56
C LEU A 16 0.50 14.21 -2.58
N ALA A 17 1.52 13.50 -3.05
CA ALA A 17 2.62 13.05 -2.21
C ALA A 17 3.39 14.24 -1.61
N ILE A 18 3.69 15.26 -2.41
CA ILE A 18 4.35 16.49 -1.93
C ILE A 18 3.46 17.23 -0.93
N LEU A 19 2.20 17.49 -1.30
CA LEU A 19 1.27 18.27 -0.48
C LEU A 19 1.03 17.59 0.89
N THR A 20 0.72 16.29 0.90
CA THR A 20 0.49 15.57 2.16
C THR A 20 1.75 15.49 3.00
N THR A 21 2.93 15.33 2.40
CA THR A 21 4.19 15.38 3.14
C THR A 21 4.38 16.73 3.81
N LEU A 22 4.19 17.83 3.09
CA LEU A 22 4.27 19.18 3.65
C LEU A 22 3.27 19.39 4.80
N VAL A 23 2.03 18.93 4.64
CA VAL A 23 1.03 19.00 5.72
C VAL A 23 1.54 18.31 6.98
N PHE A 24 2.03 17.07 6.89
CA PHE A 24 2.52 16.34 8.07
C PHE A 24 3.87 16.84 8.61
N TRP A 25 4.62 17.63 7.85
CA TRP A 25 5.84 18.29 8.31
C TRP A 25 5.55 19.61 9.04
N LEU A 26 4.52 20.32 8.62
CA LEU A 26 4.18 21.66 9.11
C LEU A 26 3.10 21.66 10.19
N THR A 27 2.46 20.51 10.42
CA THR A 27 1.34 20.36 11.37
C THR A 27 1.48 19.10 12.21
N ASP A 28 0.71 19.06 13.29
CA ASP A 28 0.62 17.92 14.21
C ASP A 28 -0.38 16.83 13.76
N TRP A 29 -0.93 16.94 12.55
CA TRP A 29 -2.05 16.09 12.13
C TRP A 29 -1.75 14.59 12.18
N ASP A 30 -0.52 14.19 11.91
CA ASP A 30 -0.15 12.77 11.87
C ASP A 30 -0.30 12.11 13.26
N TYR A 31 0.22 12.73 14.30
CA TYR A 31 0.03 12.18 15.64
C TYR A 31 -1.34 12.50 16.23
N ARG A 32 -1.99 13.63 15.90
CA ARG A 32 -3.37 13.92 16.32
C ARG A 32 -4.36 12.89 15.81
N LEU A 33 -4.21 12.42 14.57
CA LEU A 33 -5.05 11.35 14.02
C LEU A 33 -4.76 10.01 14.71
N ALA A 34 -3.53 9.73 15.09
CA ALA A 34 -3.19 8.55 15.88
C ALA A 34 -3.76 8.62 17.31
N SER A 35 -3.77 9.82 17.94
CA SER A 35 -4.27 10.00 19.29
C SER A 35 -5.76 9.69 19.47
N ILE A 36 -6.55 9.70 18.39
CA ILE A 36 -7.97 9.30 18.42
C ILE A 36 -8.14 7.86 18.94
N PHE A 37 -7.14 7.01 18.74
CA PHE A 37 -7.17 5.59 19.11
C PHE A 37 -6.37 5.28 20.37
N TYR A 38 -5.70 6.28 20.95
CA TYR A 38 -4.91 6.15 22.16
C TYR A 38 -5.73 6.51 23.40
N HIS A 39 -5.80 5.61 24.36
CA HIS A 39 -6.60 5.70 25.57
C HIS A 39 -5.73 5.54 26.83
N PRO A 40 -5.01 6.59 27.26
CA PRO A 40 -4.08 6.50 28.40
C PRO A 40 -4.77 6.12 29.71
N GLU A 41 -6.09 6.38 29.84
CA GLU A 41 -6.89 6.00 30.98
C GLU A 41 -7.12 4.49 31.13
N LYS A 42 -6.90 3.70 30.07
CA LYS A 42 -7.03 2.25 30.09
C LYS A 42 -5.71 1.59 30.45
N ILE A 43 -5.44 1.45 31.74
CA ILE A 43 -4.21 0.86 32.25
C ILE A 43 -4.03 -0.57 31.71
N GLY A 44 -2.90 -0.83 31.06
CA GLY A 44 -2.55 -2.13 30.47
C GLY A 44 -3.08 -2.36 29.05
N ASP A 45 -3.97 -1.50 28.54
CA ASP A 45 -4.46 -1.59 27.16
C ASP A 45 -4.77 -0.21 26.58
N VAL A 46 -3.73 0.58 26.37
CA VAL A 46 -3.84 1.96 25.86
C VAL A 46 -4.24 2.05 24.38
N TRP A 47 -4.26 0.92 23.65
CA TRP A 47 -4.74 0.80 22.27
C TRP A 47 -5.85 -0.28 22.16
N PRO A 48 -7.00 -0.10 22.82
CA PRO A 48 -7.97 -1.17 23.03
C PRO A 48 -8.57 -1.75 21.75
N LEU A 49 -8.63 -0.96 20.67
CA LEU A 49 -9.16 -1.45 19.41
C LEU A 49 -8.25 -2.49 18.72
N GLN A 50 -6.98 -2.61 19.13
CA GLN A 50 -6.09 -3.66 18.60
C GLN A 50 -6.61 -5.08 18.85
N HIS A 51 -7.38 -5.27 19.94
CA HIS A 51 -7.97 -6.56 20.33
C HIS A 51 -9.36 -6.79 19.75
N HIS A 52 -9.93 -5.82 19.01
CA HIS A 52 -11.26 -6.00 18.41
C HIS A 52 -11.22 -7.14 17.38
N TRP A 53 -12.04 -8.16 17.58
CA TRP A 53 -12.03 -9.41 16.80
C TRP A 53 -12.06 -9.20 15.28
N PHE A 54 -12.90 -8.28 14.80
CA PHE A 54 -13.05 -8.00 13.37
C PHE A 54 -11.77 -7.36 12.78
N LEU A 55 -11.18 -6.38 13.50
CA LEU A 55 -9.92 -5.73 13.07
C LEU A 55 -8.75 -6.73 13.09
N LYS A 56 -8.75 -7.65 14.05
CA LYS A 56 -7.76 -8.72 14.12
C LYS A 56 -7.88 -9.68 12.93
N ILE A 57 -9.09 -10.09 12.55
CA ILE A 57 -9.30 -10.90 11.34
C ILE A 57 -8.76 -10.18 10.11
N LEU A 58 -9.10 -8.92 9.89
CA LEU A 58 -8.60 -8.14 8.75
C LEU A 58 -7.07 -8.06 8.74
N PHE A 59 -6.47 -7.91 9.90
CA PHE A 59 -5.01 -7.88 10.05
C PHE A 59 -4.38 -9.24 9.72
N ASP A 60 -4.86 -10.32 10.34
CA ASP A 60 -4.29 -11.66 10.24
C ASP A 60 -4.42 -12.23 8.81
N TYR A 61 -5.50 -11.90 8.09
CA TYR A 61 -5.77 -12.41 6.75
C TYR A 61 -5.26 -11.53 5.61
N ALA A 62 -4.75 -10.33 5.89
CA ALA A 62 -4.23 -9.44 4.84
C ALA A 62 -3.09 -10.09 4.03
N PHE A 63 -2.10 -10.68 4.71
CA PHE A 63 -0.97 -11.33 4.06
C PHE A 63 -1.36 -12.64 3.34
N PRO A 64 -2.08 -13.60 3.96
CA PRO A 64 -2.62 -14.76 3.25
C PRO A 64 -3.42 -14.40 2.01
N PHE A 65 -4.22 -13.33 2.06
CA PHE A 65 -5.01 -12.87 0.94
C PHE A 65 -4.15 -12.44 -0.26
N ILE A 66 -3.13 -11.61 -0.07
CA ILE A 66 -2.27 -11.20 -1.19
C ILE A 66 -1.44 -12.37 -1.74
N VAL A 67 -1.03 -13.30 -0.88
CA VAL A 67 -0.36 -14.54 -1.31
C VAL A 67 -1.30 -15.36 -2.20
N ALA A 68 -2.56 -15.52 -1.81
CA ALA A 68 -3.55 -16.25 -2.62
C ALA A 68 -3.77 -15.58 -3.99
N VAL A 69 -3.84 -14.24 -4.04
CA VAL A 69 -3.92 -13.48 -5.30
C VAL A 69 -2.66 -13.71 -6.15
N GLY A 70 -1.47 -13.66 -5.54
CA GLY A 70 -0.20 -13.93 -6.23
C GLY A 70 -0.11 -15.35 -6.77
N VAL A 71 -0.47 -16.35 -5.97
CA VAL A 71 -0.51 -17.77 -6.39
C VAL A 71 -1.50 -17.97 -7.54
N SER A 72 -2.69 -17.37 -7.47
CA SER A 72 -3.68 -17.42 -8.55
C SER A 72 -3.14 -16.81 -9.84
N ALA A 73 -2.53 -15.64 -9.76
CA ALA A 73 -1.91 -15.00 -10.93
C ALA A 73 -0.75 -15.83 -11.49
N LEU A 74 0.09 -16.44 -10.63
CA LEU A 74 1.17 -17.33 -11.03
C LEU A 74 0.61 -18.57 -11.74
N SER A 75 -0.43 -19.19 -11.20
CA SER A 75 -1.08 -20.35 -11.79
C SER A 75 -1.63 -20.02 -13.18
N ILE A 76 -2.34 -18.89 -13.34
CA ILE A 76 -2.82 -18.44 -14.65
C ILE A 76 -1.65 -18.21 -15.61
N PHE A 77 -0.57 -17.58 -15.16
CA PHE A 77 0.61 -17.35 -15.97
C PHE A 77 1.24 -18.65 -16.45
N LEU A 78 1.47 -19.63 -15.56
CA LEU A 78 2.07 -20.91 -15.90
C LEU A 78 1.16 -21.75 -16.82
N LEU A 79 -0.14 -21.85 -16.48
CA LEU A 79 -1.13 -22.55 -17.29
C LEU A 79 -1.27 -21.96 -18.70
N SER A 80 -1.01 -20.67 -18.86
CA SER A 80 -1.07 -20.00 -20.16
C SER A 80 -0.02 -20.50 -21.17
N HIS A 81 0.96 -21.30 -20.74
CA HIS A 81 1.97 -21.90 -21.63
C HIS A 81 1.52 -23.27 -22.17
N VAL A 82 0.58 -23.90 -21.49
CA VAL A 82 0.11 -25.27 -21.86
C VAL A 82 -1.38 -25.32 -22.25
N HIS A 83 -2.17 -24.31 -21.84
CA HIS A 83 -3.61 -24.27 -22.12
C HIS A 83 -4.01 -23.03 -22.91
N ASP A 84 -4.59 -23.20 -24.08
CA ASP A 84 -5.04 -22.10 -24.96
C ASP A 84 -6.03 -21.16 -24.28
N HIS A 85 -6.93 -21.72 -23.45
CA HIS A 85 -7.92 -20.92 -22.70
C HIS A 85 -7.28 -19.86 -21.77
N SER A 86 -6.11 -20.14 -21.23
CA SER A 86 -5.39 -19.23 -20.32
C SER A 86 -4.47 -18.24 -21.04
N ARG A 87 -4.12 -18.47 -22.31
CA ARG A 87 -3.22 -17.63 -23.11
C ARG A 87 -3.62 -16.13 -23.14
N PRO A 88 -4.90 -15.77 -23.32
CA PRO A 88 -5.30 -14.37 -23.35
C PRO A 88 -4.98 -13.60 -22.06
N TYR A 89 -4.88 -14.30 -20.93
CA TYR A 89 -4.65 -13.72 -19.60
C TYR A 89 -3.17 -13.70 -19.20
N ARG A 90 -2.24 -14.26 -20.00
CA ARG A 90 -0.81 -14.35 -19.67
C ARG A 90 -0.20 -13.01 -19.25
N ARG A 91 -0.42 -11.99 -20.05
CA ARG A 91 0.17 -10.67 -19.83
C ARG A 91 -0.42 -9.98 -18.60
N GLN A 92 -1.73 -10.10 -18.41
CA GLN A 92 -2.42 -9.56 -17.22
C GLN A 92 -1.92 -10.24 -15.96
N ALA A 93 -1.82 -11.58 -15.97
CA ALA A 93 -1.31 -12.35 -14.85
C ALA A 93 0.14 -11.97 -14.50
N LEU A 94 1.02 -11.89 -15.50
CA LEU A 94 2.41 -11.43 -15.27
C LEU A 94 2.47 -10.00 -14.74
N TYR A 95 1.63 -9.10 -15.26
CA TYR A 95 1.57 -7.72 -14.77
C TYR A 95 1.15 -7.67 -13.30
N VAL A 96 0.11 -8.41 -12.91
CA VAL A 96 -0.33 -8.49 -11.50
C VAL A 96 0.78 -9.05 -10.61
N LEU A 97 1.44 -10.13 -11.04
CA LEU A 97 2.59 -10.69 -10.31
C LEU A 97 3.71 -9.67 -10.11
N LEU A 98 4.08 -8.95 -11.16
CA LEU A 98 5.13 -7.94 -11.08
C LEU A 98 4.72 -6.78 -10.16
N VAL A 99 3.47 -6.33 -10.19
CA VAL A 99 2.98 -5.29 -9.27
C VAL A 99 3.07 -5.77 -7.82
N ILE A 100 2.65 -7.00 -7.51
CA ILE A 100 2.72 -7.55 -6.16
C ILE A 100 4.18 -7.71 -5.70
N ALA A 101 5.02 -8.30 -6.55
CA ALA A 101 6.42 -8.56 -6.20
C ALA A 101 7.24 -7.27 -6.03
N LEU A 102 7.08 -6.31 -6.95
CA LEU A 102 7.88 -5.08 -6.92
C LEU A 102 7.26 -3.99 -6.04
N GLY A 103 5.95 -3.83 -5.98
CA GLY A 103 5.28 -2.84 -5.15
C GLY A 103 5.30 -3.24 -3.67
N PRO A 104 4.36 -4.06 -3.20
CA PRO A 104 4.35 -4.53 -1.81
C PRO A 104 5.62 -5.27 -1.40
N GLY A 105 6.11 -6.19 -2.22
CA GLY A 105 7.27 -7.03 -1.89
C GLY A 105 8.55 -6.22 -1.77
N LEU A 106 9.08 -5.76 -2.89
CA LEU A 106 10.39 -5.12 -2.96
C LEU A 106 10.36 -3.69 -2.39
N VAL A 107 9.57 -2.80 -3.00
CA VAL A 107 9.63 -1.37 -2.67
C VAL A 107 9.14 -1.12 -1.25
N VAL A 108 7.92 -1.53 -0.92
CA VAL A 108 7.32 -1.22 0.38
C VAL A 108 8.01 -1.97 1.52
N ASN A 109 8.12 -3.29 1.45
CA ASN A 109 8.62 -4.06 2.59
C ASN A 109 10.15 -4.13 2.63
N LEU A 110 10.82 -4.49 1.53
CA LEU A 110 12.27 -4.71 1.56
C LEU A 110 13.07 -3.40 1.56
N ILE A 111 12.70 -2.40 0.74
CA ILE A 111 13.46 -1.15 0.64
C ILE A 111 13.07 -0.18 1.75
N PHE A 112 11.81 0.23 1.81
CA PHE A 112 11.42 1.29 2.75
C PHE A 112 11.27 0.78 4.18
N LYS A 113 10.42 -0.20 4.41
CA LYS A 113 10.07 -0.63 5.76
C LYS A 113 11.26 -1.15 6.57
N ASP A 114 12.17 -1.87 5.93
CA ASP A 114 13.30 -2.49 6.63
C ASP A 114 14.46 -1.52 6.90
N HIS A 115 14.53 -0.37 6.20
CA HIS A 115 15.68 0.53 6.26
C HIS A 115 15.36 1.96 6.72
N TRP A 116 14.06 2.29 6.96
CA TRP A 116 13.69 3.67 7.25
C TRP A 116 13.82 4.08 8.72
N GLY A 117 13.66 3.14 9.66
CA GLY A 117 13.84 3.35 11.09
C GLY A 117 12.90 4.40 11.71
N ARG A 118 11.70 4.63 11.16
CA ARG A 118 10.70 5.53 11.72
C ARG A 118 10.00 4.86 12.90
N PRO A 119 9.91 5.50 14.10
CA PRO A 119 9.19 4.94 15.23
C PRO A 119 7.69 4.83 14.94
N ARG A 120 7.06 3.82 15.55
CA ARG A 120 5.61 3.61 15.50
C ARG A 120 4.90 4.52 16.50
N PRO A 121 3.60 4.84 16.29
CA PRO A 121 2.83 5.57 17.29
C PRO A 121 2.98 5.00 18.70
N VAL A 122 2.86 3.71 18.88
CA VAL A 122 2.96 3.03 20.19
C VAL A 122 4.32 3.24 20.91
N HIS A 123 5.36 3.65 20.21
CA HIS A 123 6.71 3.80 20.75
C HIS A 123 7.17 5.27 20.84
N ILE A 124 6.34 6.25 20.49
CA ILE A 124 6.70 7.67 20.65
C ILE A 124 6.30 8.22 22.02
N GLN A 125 7.01 9.26 22.46
CA GLN A 125 6.85 9.86 23.79
C GLN A 125 5.44 10.40 24.03
N GLU A 126 4.79 10.92 22.98
CA GLU A 126 3.42 11.42 23.04
C GLU A 126 2.40 10.34 23.41
N PHE A 127 2.75 9.07 23.23
CA PHE A 127 1.90 7.92 23.56
C PHE A 127 2.54 6.99 24.60
N GLY A 128 3.46 7.53 25.42
CA GLY A 128 4.10 6.80 26.53
C GLY A 128 5.29 5.93 26.13
N GLY A 129 5.79 6.03 24.90
CA GLY A 129 6.98 5.36 24.42
C GLY A 129 8.27 6.16 24.69
N GLU A 130 9.38 5.71 24.11
CA GLU A 130 10.72 6.26 24.36
C GLU A 130 11.22 7.19 23.26
N TYR A 131 10.71 7.03 22.02
CA TYR A 131 11.23 7.75 20.86
C TYR A 131 10.52 9.08 20.64
N GLN A 132 11.22 10.03 20.03
CA GLN A 132 10.61 11.25 19.51
C GLN A 132 9.86 10.98 18.22
N TYR A 133 8.77 11.72 17.97
CA TYR A 133 8.07 11.69 16.69
C TYR A 133 9.00 12.09 15.54
N ILE A 134 8.96 11.35 14.45
CA ILE A 134 9.69 11.63 13.21
C ILE A 134 8.66 11.82 12.08
N PRO A 135 8.66 12.97 11.36
CA PRO A 135 7.73 13.18 10.24
C PRO A 135 7.98 12.21 9.09
N PRO A 136 7.00 12.01 8.17
CA PRO A 136 7.15 11.09 7.05
C PRO A 136 8.33 11.47 6.16
N VAL A 137 8.89 10.49 5.44
CA VAL A 137 10.06 10.64 4.54
C VAL A 137 11.38 10.94 5.25
N LYS A 138 11.39 11.43 6.47
CA LYS A 138 12.62 11.58 7.26
C LYS A 138 13.09 10.22 7.77
N ILE A 139 14.35 9.88 7.48
CA ILE A 139 14.97 8.65 7.95
C ILE A 139 15.18 8.76 9.47
N GLY A 140 14.76 7.74 10.21
CA GLY A 140 15.00 7.58 11.63
C GLY A 140 16.17 6.64 11.90
N HIS A 141 16.54 6.52 13.18
CA HIS A 141 17.63 5.64 13.63
C HIS A 141 17.15 4.61 14.65
N THR A 142 15.83 4.31 14.64
CA THR A 142 15.27 3.28 15.51
C THR A 142 15.20 1.93 14.80
N LEU A 143 14.98 0.86 15.57
CA LEU A 143 14.71 -0.48 15.01
C LEU A 143 13.26 -0.64 14.57
N ASP A 144 12.44 0.38 14.77
CA ASP A 144 11.04 0.37 14.36
C ASP A 144 10.86 0.46 12.84
N LYS A 145 9.72 -0.04 12.39
CA LYS A 145 9.39 -0.20 10.97
C LYS A 145 8.00 0.42 10.68
N SER A 146 7.81 1.71 11.08
CA SER A 146 6.55 2.40 10.80
C SER A 146 6.43 2.79 9.32
N PHE A 147 7.46 3.41 8.76
CA PHE A 147 7.42 3.91 7.40
C PHE A 147 7.96 2.87 6.39
N VAL A 148 7.18 2.43 5.46
CA VAL A 148 5.78 2.69 5.13
C VAL A 148 4.90 1.50 5.54
N CYS A 149 3.55 1.67 5.48
CA CYS A 149 2.61 0.63 5.91
C CYS A 149 2.60 -0.60 4.98
N GLY A 150 3.16 -1.72 5.41
CA GLY A 150 3.18 -2.97 4.65
C GLY A 150 1.80 -3.62 4.47
N HIS A 151 0.93 -3.60 5.50
CA HIS A 151 -0.43 -4.15 5.38
C HIS A 151 -1.29 -3.35 4.39
N CYS A 152 -1.14 -2.03 4.37
CA CYS A 152 -1.87 -1.17 3.44
C CYS A 152 -1.48 -1.44 1.98
N SER A 153 -0.21 -1.80 1.74
CA SER A 153 0.28 -2.11 0.40
C SER A 153 -0.41 -3.31 -0.24
N VAL A 154 -0.96 -4.22 0.58
CA VAL A 154 -1.81 -5.34 0.12
C VAL A 154 -3.04 -4.80 -0.62
N GLY A 155 -3.76 -3.87 0.00
CA GLY A 155 -4.89 -3.22 -0.64
C GLY A 155 -4.49 -2.40 -1.87
N TYR A 156 -3.40 -1.65 -1.77
CA TYR A 156 -2.88 -0.84 -2.88
C TYR A 156 -2.35 -1.67 -4.06
N ALA A 157 -1.99 -2.95 -3.88
CA ALA A 157 -1.63 -3.83 -5.00
C ALA A 157 -2.75 -3.92 -6.05
N PHE A 158 -4.01 -3.68 -5.67
CA PHE A 158 -5.15 -3.64 -6.58
C PHE A 158 -5.15 -2.44 -7.54
N PHE A 159 -4.20 -1.51 -7.44
CA PHE A 159 -3.89 -0.60 -8.55
C PHE A 159 -3.57 -1.37 -9.84
N ALA A 160 -3.10 -2.62 -9.75
CA ALA A 160 -2.96 -3.47 -10.92
C ALA A 160 -4.30 -3.63 -11.66
N VAL A 161 -5.39 -3.88 -10.95
CA VAL A 161 -6.73 -4.00 -11.53
C VAL A 161 -7.22 -2.67 -12.10
N TYR A 162 -6.99 -1.56 -11.38
CA TYR A 162 -7.30 -0.22 -11.86
C TYR A 162 -6.66 0.08 -13.22
N PHE A 163 -5.38 -0.24 -13.39
CA PHE A 163 -4.69 -0.01 -14.66
C PHE A 163 -5.16 -0.94 -15.78
N LEU A 164 -5.44 -2.20 -15.48
CA LEU A 164 -5.95 -3.19 -16.45
C LEU A 164 -7.40 -2.92 -16.87
N ALA A 165 -8.19 -2.26 -16.03
CA ALA A 165 -9.60 -2.00 -16.29
C ALA A 165 -9.80 -1.11 -17.52
N LYS A 166 -10.61 -1.58 -18.48
CA LYS A 166 -11.01 -0.81 -19.66
C LYS A 166 -12.16 0.15 -19.34
N ASN A 167 -13.10 -0.31 -18.53
CA ASN A 167 -14.30 0.43 -18.12
C ASN A 167 -14.33 0.56 -16.59
N HIS A 168 -15.16 1.47 -16.08
CA HIS A 168 -15.43 1.62 -14.64
C HIS A 168 -14.19 1.85 -13.76
N LYS A 169 -13.16 2.49 -14.30
CA LYS A 169 -11.88 2.72 -13.59
C LYS A 169 -12.05 3.38 -12.21
N LEU A 170 -13.02 4.30 -12.06
CA LEU A 170 -13.29 4.96 -10.78
C LEU A 170 -13.80 3.96 -9.72
N ILE A 171 -14.57 2.95 -10.12
CA ILE A 171 -15.03 1.90 -9.21
C ILE A 171 -13.82 1.10 -8.71
N TYR A 172 -12.94 0.65 -9.60
CA TYR A 172 -11.73 -0.07 -9.20
C TYR A 172 -10.77 0.79 -8.38
N LEU A 173 -10.67 2.09 -8.66
CA LEU A 173 -9.93 3.01 -7.81
C LEU A 173 -10.55 3.08 -6.41
N ALA A 174 -11.86 3.29 -6.30
CA ALA A 174 -12.56 3.37 -5.02
C ALA A 174 -12.42 2.06 -4.21
N LEU A 175 -12.56 0.90 -4.86
CA LEU A 175 -12.37 -0.40 -4.22
C LEU A 175 -10.92 -0.59 -3.74
N THR A 176 -9.94 -0.21 -4.54
CA THR A 176 -8.51 -0.26 -4.18
C THR A 176 -8.23 0.61 -2.96
N LEU A 177 -8.68 1.87 -2.99
CA LEU A 177 -8.53 2.78 -1.87
C LEU A 177 -9.29 2.30 -0.63
N GLY A 178 -10.53 1.86 -0.78
CA GLY A 178 -11.35 1.32 0.31
C GLY A 178 -10.67 0.13 1.00
N LEU A 179 -10.18 -0.84 0.23
CA LEU A 179 -9.46 -1.99 0.77
C LEU A 179 -8.17 -1.57 1.50
N ALA A 180 -7.36 -0.71 0.88
CA ALA A 180 -6.10 -0.24 1.47
C ALA A 180 -6.33 0.56 2.77
N TRP A 181 -7.33 1.44 2.79
CA TRP A 181 -7.70 2.20 3.98
C TRP A 181 -8.31 1.33 5.08
N THR A 182 -9.08 0.30 4.73
CA THR A 182 -9.55 -0.69 5.70
C THR A 182 -8.37 -1.40 6.38
N MET A 183 -7.37 -1.84 5.60
CA MET A 183 -6.13 -2.40 6.16
C MET A 183 -5.35 -1.37 6.98
N GLY A 184 -5.26 -0.13 6.50
CA GLY A 184 -4.63 0.98 7.21
C GLY A 184 -5.28 1.28 8.55
N PHE A 185 -6.60 1.28 8.60
CA PHE A 185 -7.36 1.50 9.82
C PHE A 185 -7.02 0.48 10.90
N THR A 186 -6.91 -0.81 10.56
CA THR A 186 -6.48 -1.83 11.54
C THR A 186 -5.11 -1.53 12.14
N ARG A 187 -4.23 -0.89 11.38
CA ARG A 187 -2.87 -0.55 11.84
C ARG A 187 -2.84 0.74 12.68
N MET A 188 -3.67 1.72 12.34
CA MET A 188 -3.82 2.94 13.13
C MET A 188 -4.41 2.63 14.51
N THR A 189 -5.47 1.83 14.56
CA THR A 189 -6.14 1.45 15.81
C THR A 189 -5.27 0.65 16.78
N ALA A 190 -4.21 0.01 16.27
CA ALA A 190 -3.22 -0.72 17.05
C ALA A 190 -1.94 0.10 17.35
N GLY A 191 -1.92 1.40 17.08
CA GLY A 191 -0.71 2.22 17.25
C GLY A 191 0.47 1.78 16.38
N GLY A 192 0.22 1.02 15.30
CA GLY A 192 1.25 0.43 14.46
C GLY A 192 1.76 1.35 13.35
N HIS A 193 0.93 2.26 12.85
CA HIS A 193 1.26 3.16 11.75
C HIS A 193 0.55 4.51 11.88
N PHE A 194 1.18 5.56 11.38
CA PHE A 194 0.56 6.85 11.15
C PHE A 194 -0.21 6.91 9.83
N VAL A 195 -1.08 7.92 9.67
CA VAL A 195 -1.81 8.16 8.41
C VAL A 195 -0.84 8.39 7.25
N SER A 196 0.24 9.13 7.49
CA SER A 196 1.26 9.38 6.48
C SER A 196 1.93 8.11 5.96
N ASP A 197 2.13 7.06 6.80
CA ASP A 197 2.69 5.77 6.38
C ASP A 197 1.76 5.04 5.41
N ILE A 198 0.43 5.17 5.63
CA ILE A 198 -0.61 4.59 4.79
C ILE A 198 -0.62 5.27 3.41
N LEU A 199 -0.62 6.60 3.40
CA LEU A 199 -0.62 7.38 2.16
C LEU A 199 0.63 7.11 1.33
N TRP A 200 1.81 7.12 1.96
CA TRP A 200 3.07 6.85 1.26
C TRP A 200 3.14 5.43 0.70
N SER A 201 2.60 4.45 1.41
CA SER A 201 2.44 3.10 0.85
C SER A 201 1.63 3.12 -0.44
N GLY A 202 0.56 3.89 -0.49
CA GLY A 202 -0.28 4.07 -1.68
C GLY A 202 0.48 4.73 -2.84
N TYR A 203 1.20 5.81 -2.58
CA TYR A 203 1.99 6.50 -3.61
C TYR A 203 3.04 5.58 -4.22
N LEU A 204 3.79 4.85 -3.40
CA LEU A 204 4.84 3.95 -3.88
C LEU A 204 4.27 2.81 -4.73
N VAL A 205 3.22 2.13 -4.25
CA VAL A 205 2.61 1.04 -5.01
C VAL A 205 1.95 1.54 -6.30
N PHE A 206 1.30 2.72 -6.26
CA PHE A 206 0.78 3.35 -7.48
C PHE A 206 1.87 3.61 -8.50
N LEU A 207 3.00 4.20 -8.09
CA LEU A 207 4.13 4.50 -8.97
C LEU A 207 4.71 3.24 -9.60
N VAL A 208 4.84 2.14 -8.84
CA VAL A 208 5.28 0.85 -9.39
C VAL A 208 4.27 0.32 -10.41
N ALA A 209 2.99 0.28 -10.07
CA ALA A 209 1.94 -0.19 -10.97
C ALA A 209 1.86 0.67 -12.25
N TYR A 210 1.97 2.00 -12.11
CA TYR A 210 2.02 2.95 -13.20
C TYR A 210 3.23 2.71 -14.13
N ALA A 211 4.42 2.59 -13.55
CA ALA A 211 5.64 2.38 -14.31
C ALA A 211 5.61 1.06 -15.10
N LEU A 212 5.14 -0.02 -14.46
CA LEU A 212 4.96 -1.31 -15.13
C LEU A 212 3.90 -1.25 -16.23
N TYR A 213 2.78 -0.56 -15.98
CA TYR A 213 1.72 -0.46 -16.97
C TYR A 213 2.15 0.33 -18.19
N TYR A 214 2.61 1.56 -18.03
CA TYR A 214 2.98 2.44 -19.16
C TYR A 214 4.38 2.17 -19.69
N GLY A 215 5.29 1.66 -18.89
CA GLY A 215 6.65 1.32 -19.29
C GLY A 215 6.76 0.01 -20.07
N TRP A 216 5.92 -0.97 -19.71
CA TRP A 216 5.98 -2.32 -20.27
C TRP A 216 4.65 -2.80 -20.84
N TYR A 217 3.61 -2.93 -20.01
CA TYR A 217 2.36 -3.62 -20.38
C TYR A 217 1.66 -2.99 -21.59
N ALA A 218 1.51 -1.66 -21.62
CA ALA A 218 0.79 -0.96 -22.68
C ALA A 218 1.61 -0.79 -23.98
N ARG A 219 2.95 -1.01 -23.94
CA ARG A 219 3.83 -0.86 -25.11
C ARG A 219 3.85 -2.10 -26.01
N ILE A 220 3.61 -3.27 -25.45
CA ILE A 220 3.63 -4.52 -26.21
C ILE A 220 2.30 -4.66 -26.95
N LYS A 221 2.34 -4.72 -28.29
CA LYS A 221 1.14 -4.99 -29.09
C LYS A 221 0.63 -6.42 -28.86
N PRO A 222 -0.70 -6.68 -28.92
CA PRO A 222 -1.26 -8.01 -28.69
C PRO A 222 -0.72 -9.12 -29.62
N SER A 223 -0.31 -8.76 -30.83
CA SER A 223 0.15 -9.69 -31.89
C SER A 223 1.57 -10.23 -31.73
N SER A 224 2.32 -9.87 -30.68
CA SER A 224 3.71 -10.31 -30.51
C SER A 224 3.90 -11.47 -29.53
N LEU A 225 2.81 -12.06 -29.01
CA LEU A 225 2.81 -13.16 -28.05
C LEU A 225 1.75 -14.25 -28.36
N GLU A 226 1.18 -14.23 -29.59
CA GLU A 226 0.35 -15.33 -30.11
C GLU A 226 1.22 -16.42 -30.73
#